data_a8fa4f5be0b0fd7f4882b77991106576
#
_entry.id   a8fa4f5be0b0fd7f4882b77991106576
#
_cell.length_a   1.000
_cell.length_b   1.000
_cell.length_c   1.000
_cell.angle_alpha   90.00
_cell.angle_beta   90.00
_cell.angle_gamma   90.00
#
_symmetry.space_group_name_H-M   'P 1'
#
loop_
_entity.id
_entity.type
_entity.pdbx_description
1 polymer ?
#
loop_
_entity_poly.entity_id
_entity_poly.type
_entity_poly.pdbx_seq_one_letter_code
_entity_poly.pdbx_strand_id
1 'polypeptide(L)'
;MGEDYTRGGGRVRPLAGWYITGMETQRMEFYESVLEVVGNTPLVRLGRVERSEGIGATLLAKVEYLNPGGSVKDRPALKMLEVAEERGLLKPGGTVVEPTSGNTGAGLALAAAVKGYRCICVMPEKASQEKQDLLKAMGAEVVVTPSAPPDDPESYYRVAERLAEEIPGGYKPGQYENPANPLAHYETTGPELWRQTAGRITHFVAGMGTCGTITGTGRYLKEQNPDVKVVGVDPEGSIFSDPDDVHAYAVEGVGEDFYPENHDGGVVDEVIQVDDRESFLMTHRLMCEEGLFVGGSCGMAAVGAVRAAKGLPGDAVVVVLLPDTGRNYVSKVFNDGWVLANSGATPEDFEKPYRVFEEGK
;
A
#
# COMPACT_ATOMS: atom_id res chain seq x y z
N MET A 1 -13.99 41.80 8.23
CA MET A 1 -14.61 41.04 9.33
C MET A 1 -14.18 39.61 9.09
N GLY A 2 -13.32 39.13 9.95
CA GLY A 2 -12.49 37.97 9.71
C GLY A 2 -13.24 36.63 9.74
N GLU A 3 -12.96 35.82 8.79
CA GLU A 3 -13.26 34.39 8.82
C GLU A 3 -12.00 33.62 9.19
N ASP A 4 -12.07 32.99 10.37
CA ASP A 4 -11.06 32.09 10.90
C ASP A 4 -11.17 30.73 10.19
N TYR A 5 -10.19 30.41 9.36
CA TYR A 5 -9.99 29.07 8.83
C TYR A 5 -9.14 28.26 9.83
N THR A 6 -9.77 27.55 10.75
CA THR A 6 -9.10 26.55 11.59
C THR A 6 -9.19 25.15 10.95
N ARG A 7 -8.05 24.68 10.53
CA ARG A 7 -7.48 23.33 10.31
C ARG A 7 -8.40 22.11 10.36
N GLY A 8 -8.35 21.37 9.26
CA GLY A 8 -9.07 20.16 8.95
C GLY A 8 -8.68 18.94 9.76
N GLY A 9 -9.66 18.35 10.38
CA GLY A 9 -9.80 16.92 10.59
C GLY A 9 -11.06 16.52 9.83
N GLY A 10 -10.97 15.52 8.98
CA GLY A 10 -12.10 15.04 8.19
C GLY A 10 -13.31 14.74 9.05
N ARG A 11 -14.23 15.68 9.10
CA ARG A 11 -15.53 15.52 9.76
C ARG A 11 -16.56 15.26 8.69
N VAL A 12 -17.28 14.16 8.82
CA VAL A 12 -18.59 14.00 8.20
C VAL A 12 -19.36 15.30 8.43
N ARG A 13 -19.66 16.07 7.39
CA ARG A 13 -20.49 17.27 7.48
C ARG A 13 -21.94 16.87 7.27
N PRO A 14 -22.83 17.06 8.27
CA PRO A 14 -24.24 16.82 8.08
C PRO A 14 -24.92 18.02 7.40
N LEU A 15 -25.58 17.79 6.29
CA LEU A 15 -26.51 18.78 5.70
C LEU A 15 -27.86 18.77 6.46
N ALA A 16 -28.29 19.95 6.85
CA ALA A 16 -29.52 20.12 7.61
C ALA A 16 -30.77 20.14 6.68
N GLY A 17 -31.44 19.01 6.58
CA GLY A 17 -32.82 18.94 6.08
C GLY A 17 -33.71 18.54 7.25
N TRP A 18 -34.67 19.44 7.67
CA TRP A 18 -35.55 19.19 8.80
C TRP A 18 -36.80 18.45 8.36
N TYR A 19 -37.05 17.27 8.92
CA TYR A 19 -38.39 16.69 9.03
C TYR A 19 -38.75 16.61 10.52
N ILE A 20 -39.82 17.31 10.91
CA ILE A 20 -40.31 17.38 12.28
C ILE A 20 -41.35 16.30 12.47
N THR A 21 -41.06 15.29 13.27
CA THR A 21 -41.98 14.60 14.16
C THR A 21 -41.19 13.79 15.17
N GLY A 22 -41.15 14.23 16.44
CA GLY A 22 -40.93 13.46 17.68
C GLY A 22 -39.86 12.35 17.77
N MET A 23 -38.99 12.18 16.79
CA MET A 23 -37.85 11.31 16.75
C MET A 23 -36.59 12.14 16.74
N GLU A 24 -35.53 11.72 17.43
CA GLU A 24 -34.17 12.26 17.26
C GLU A 24 -33.94 12.45 15.75
N THR A 25 -33.56 13.66 15.36
CA THR A 25 -33.26 13.97 13.96
C THR A 25 -32.07 13.13 13.51
N GLN A 26 -32.29 11.98 12.89
CA GLN A 26 -31.28 11.22 12.22
C GLN A 26 -30.70 12.07 11.09
N ARG A 27 -29.39 12.38 11.21
CA ARG A 27 -28.67 13.08 10.14
C ARG A 27 -28.27 12.05 9.08
N MET A 28 -28.38 12.45 7.80
CA MET A 28 -27.80 11.64 6.71
C MET A 28 -26.29 11.60 6.87
N GLU A 29 -25.73 10.40 6.76
CA GLU A 29 -24.27 10.17 6.75
C GLU A 29 -23.84 9.84 5.32
N PHE A 30 -23.01 10.70 4.72
CA PHE A 30 -22.45 10.50 3.39
C PHE A 30 -21.17 11.33 3.25
N TYR A 31 -20.35 10.97 2.25
CA TYR A 31 -19.16 11.69 1.86
C TYR A 31 -19.45 12.53 0.61
N GLU A 32 -18.94 13.75 0.55
CA GLU A 32 -19.07 14.63 -0.62
C GLU A 32 -18.18 14.17 -1.78
N SER A 33 -17.09 13.45 -1.48
CA SER A 33 -16.12 12.95 -2.46
C SER A 33 -15.61 11.57 -2.08
N VAL A 34 -15.33 10.74 -3.08
CA VAL A 34 -14.64 9.46 -2.89
C VAL A 34 -13.25 9.63 -2.26
N LEU A 35 -12.61 10.78 -2.41
CA LEU A 35 -11.31 11.07 -1.78
C LEU A 35 -11.40 11.16 -0.25
N GLU A 36 -12.56 11.50 0.31
CA GLU A 36 -12.81 11.50 1.77
C GLU A 36 -12.91 10.08 2.35
N VAL A 37 -13.07 9.07 1.49
CA VAL A 37 -13.10 7.66 1.88
C VAL A 37 -11.70 7.05 1.97
N VAL A 38 -10.68 7.75 1.47
CA VAL A 38 -9.29 7.29 1.56
C VAL A 38 -8.86 7.22 3.02
N GLY A 39 -8.37 6.06 3.44
CA GLY A 39 -7.98 5.82 4.82
C GLY A 39 -9.08 5.21 5.68
N ASN A 40 -8.91 5.29 6.99
CA ASN A 40 -9.77 4.62 7.99
C ASN A 40 -10.04 3.13 7.70
N THR A 41 -9.11 2.47 7.04
CA THR A 41 -9.20 1.05 6.70
C THR A 41 -9.26 0.20 7.97
N PRO A 42 -9.98 -0.93 7.96
CA PRO A 42 -10.17 -1.74 9.15
C PRO A 42 -8.92 -2.54 9.54
N LEU A 43 -8.88 -2.94 10.82
CA LEU A 43 -8.07 -4.05 11.31
C LEU A 43 -8.89 -5.33 11.30
N VAL A 44 -8.31 -6.41 10.77
CA VAL A 44 -8.89 -7.76 10.76
C VAL A 44 -7.95 -8.72 11.48
N ARG A 45 -8.47 -9.53 12.42
CA ARG A 45 -7.65 -10.51 13.13
C ARG A 45 -7.36 -11.71 12.23
N LEU A 46 -6.10 -12.11 12.16
CA LEU A 46 -5.65 -13.32 11.45
C LEU A 46 -5.71 -14.54 12.38
N GLY A 47 -6.90 -14.81 12.93
CA GLY A 47 -7.06 -15.78 14.00
C GLY A 47 -6.90 -17.24 13.58
N ARG A 48 -7.04 -17.58 12.31
CA ARG A 48 -6.75 -18.92 11.81
C ARG A 48 -5.26 -19.09 11.56
N VAL A 49 -4.59 -18.07 11.02
CA VAL A 49 -3.13 -18.05 10.89
C VAL A 49 -2.47 -18.12 12.26
N GLU A 50 -2.95 -17.35 13.26
CA GLU A 50 -2.44 -17.46 14.65
C GLU A 50 -2.45 -18.90 15.14
N ARG A 51 -3.56 -19.60 14.95
CA ARG A 51 -3.72 -20.99 15.41
C ARG A 51 -2.86 -21.97 14.65
N SER A 52 -2.82 -21.88 13.32
CA SER A 52 -2.04 -22.80 12.47
C SER A 52 -0.53 -22.63 12.67
N GLU A 53 -0.07 -21.41 13.02
CA GLU A 53 1.33 -21.10 13.30
C GLU A 53 1.73 -21.21 14.78
N GLY A 54 0.76 -21.47 15.68
CA GLY A 54 1.01 -21.57 17.12
C GLY A 54 1.41 -20.23 17.76
N ILE A 55 0.90 -19.11 17.24
CA ILE A 55 1.18 -17.77 17.72
C ILE A 55 0.32 -17.47 18.95
N GLY A 56 0.96 -17.06 20.05
CA GLY A 56 0.27 -16.63 21.27
C GLY A 56 -0.16 -15.17 21.27
N ALA A 57 0.55 -14.32 20.52
CA ALA A 57 0.27 -12.90 20.35
C ALA A 57 -0.98 -12.65 19.50
N THR A 58 -1.58 -11.46 19.61
CA THR A 58 -2.66 -11.05 18.70
C THR A 58 -2.06 -10.55 17.39
N LEU A 59 -2.44 -11.18 16.27
CA LEU A 59 -2.00 -10.79 14.93
C LEU A 59 -3.15 -10.12 14.16
N LEU A 60 -2.97 -8.86 13.79
CA LEU A 60 -3.96 -8.04 13.10
C LEU A 60 -3.45 -7.62 11.72
N ALA A 61 -4.32 -7.65 10.73
CA ALA A 61 -4.08 -7.14 9.38
C ALA A 61 -4.72 -5.76 9.21
N LYS A 62 -3.94 -4.74 8.83
CA LYS A 62 -4.42 -3.44 8.34
C LYS A 62 -4.74 -3.58 6.85
N VAL A 63 -6.02 -3.58 6.50
CA VAL A 63 -6.51 -3.99 5.18
C VAL A 63 -6.61 -2.81 4.23
N GLU A 64 -5.50 -2.46 3.58
CA GLU A 64 -5.38 -1.26 2.74
C GLU A 64 -6.04 -1.37 1.36
N TYR A 65 -6.40 -2.58 0.90
CA TYR A 65 -7.15 -2.73 -0.35
C TYR A 65 -8.59 -2.22 -0.27
N LEU A 66 -9.06 -1.84 0.90
CA LEU A 66 -10.37 -1.19 1.09
C LEU A 66 -10.35 0.32 0.84
N ASN A 67 -9.20 0.91 0.53
CA ASN A 67 -9.17 2.22 -0.08
C ASN A 67 -9.89 2.21 -1.46
N PRO A 68 -10.45 3.33 -1.91
CA PRO A 68 -11.25 3.41 -3.15
C PRO A 68 -10.53 2.92 -4.41
N GLY A 69 -9.23 3.21 -4.55
CA GLY A 69 -8.39 2.75 -5.66
C GLY A 69 -7.85 1.33 -5.47
N GLY A 70 -8.17 0.67 -4.35
CA GLY A 70 -7.83 -0.72 -4.06
C GLY A 70 -6.45 -0.96 -3.48
N SER A 71 -5.76 0.08 -2.98
CA SER A 71 -4.44 -0.09 -2.38
C SER A 71 -4.06 1.00 -1.38
N VAL A 72 -2.97 0.75 -0.65
CA VAL A 72 -2.31 1.71 0.23
C VAL A 72 -1.85 2.98 -0.51
N LYS A 73 -1.62 2.90 -1.81
CA LYS A 73 -1.09 4.00 -2.62
C LYS A 73 -2.08 5.15 -2.81
N ASP A 74 -3.36 4.96 -2.54
CA ASP A 74 -4.35 6.04 -2.55
C ASP A 74 -3.97 7.15 -1.56
N ARG A 75 -3.41 6.77 -0.40
CA ARG A 75 -2.98 7.72 0.62
C ARG A 75 -1.83 8.64 0.16
N PRO A 76 -0.66 8.13 -0.26
CA PRO A 76 0.42 8.98 -0.72
C PRO A 76 0.07 9.68 -2.03
N ALA A 77 -0.68 9.06 -2.95
CA ALA A 77 -1.10 9.71 -4.18
C ALA A 77 -1.91 10.99 -3.89
N LEU A 78 -2.92 10.90 -3.03
CA LEU A 78 -3.72 12.05 -2.63
C LEU A 78 -2.86 13.11 -1.94
N LYS A 79 -2.03 12.73 -0.96
CA LYS A 79 -1.19 13.66 -0.20
C LYS A 79 -0.16 14.37 -1.08
N MET A 80 0.48 13.66 -2.02
CA MET A 80 1.44 14.28 -2.94
C MET A 80 0.80 15.37 -3.80
N LEU A 81 -0.46 15.16 -4.26
CA LEU A 81 -1.18 16.18 -5.01
C LEU A 81 -1.61 17.35 -4.12
N GLU A 82 -2.12 17.11 -2.91
CA GLU A 82 -2.50 18.16 -1.96
C GLU A 82 -1.31 19.07 -1.60
N VAL A 83 -0.17 18.47 -1.27
CA VAL A 83 1.05 19.24 -0.96
C VAL A 83 1.54 20.02 -2.19
N ALA A 84 1.41 19.46 -3.39
CA ALA A 84 1.77 20.15 -4.63
C ALA A 84 0.85 21.35 -4.91
N GLU A 85 -0.45 21.22 -4.65
CA GLU A 85 -1.43 22.31 -4.72
C GLU A 85 -1.10 23.43 -3.72
N GLU A 86 -0.88 23.09 -2.46
CA GLU A 86 -0.53 24.00 -1.38
C GLU A 86 0.75 24.79 -1.68
N ARG A 87 1.72 24.14 -2.30
CA ARG A 87 3.01 24.77 -2.70
C ARG A 87 2.95 25.51 -4.04
N GLY A 88 1.81 25.44 -4.75
CA GLY A 88 1.63 26.04 -6.07
C GLY A 88 2.42 25.37 -7.20
N LEU A 89 2.91 24.13 -6.96
CA LEU A 89 3.60 23.31 -7.95
C LEU A 89 2.62 22.69 -8.95
N LEU A 90 1.42 22.30 -8.48
CA LEU A 90 0.33 21.83 -9.30
C LEU A 90 -0.83 22.84 -9.26
N LYS A 91 -1.22 23.36 -10.42
CA LYS A 91 -2.29 24.36 -10.56
C LYS A 91 -3.54 23.73 -11.15
N PRO A 92 -4.74 24.29 -10.91
CA PRO A 92 -5.97 23.81 -11.52
C PRO A 92 -5.85 23.57 -13.02
N GLY A 93 -6.27 22.39 -13.50
CA GLY A 93 -6.12 21.96 -14.89
C GLY A 93 -4.71 21.53 -15.30
N GLY A 94 -3.77 21.44 -14.36
CA GLY A 94 -2.43 20.92 -14.59
C GLY A 94 -2.39 19.44 -14.96
N THR A 95 -1.19 18.94 -15.27
CA THR A 95 -0.97 17.56 -15.69
C THR A 95 -0.04 16.84 -14.70
N VAL A 96 -0.50 15.75 -14.14
CA VAL A 96 0.30 14.84 -13.30
C VAL A 96 0.97 13.81 -14.20
N VAL A 97 2.28 13.65 -14.08
CA VAL A 97 3.07 12.68 -14.86
C VAL A 97 3.88 11.82 -13.89
N GLU A 98 3.69 10.51 -13.89
CA GLU A 98 4.42 9.60 -12.98
C GLU A 98 4.94 8.36 -13.73
N PRO A 99 6.22 7.97 -13.51
CA PRO A 99 6.76 6.70 -13.99
C PRO A 99 6.24 5.56 -13.13
N THR A 100 5.13 4.95 -13.53
CA THR A 100 4.48 3.90 -12.75
C THR A 100 3.60 2.99 -13.60
N SER A 101 3.61 1.70 -13.29
CA SER A 101 2.72 0.70 -13.88
C SER A 101 1.81 0.01 -12.86
N GLY A 102 1.78 0.50 -11.62
CA GLY A 102 1.11 -0.18 -10.51
C GLY A 102 0.12 0.69 -9.74
N ASN A 103 -0.02 0.36 -8.47
CA ASN A 103 -0.98 0.97 -7.55
C ASN A 103 -0.82 2.49 -7.40
N THR A 104 0.40 3.02 -7.52
CA THR A 104 0.63 4.47 -7.48
C THR A 104 -0.06 5.18 -8.65
N GLY A 105 0.03 4.61 -9.86
CA GLY A 105 -0.69 5.13 -11.02
C GLY A 105 -2.20 5.12 -10.82
N ALA A 106 -2.74 4.05 -10.24
CA ALA A 106 -4.17 3.95 -9.92
C ALA A 106 -4.61 5.01 -8.89
N GLY A 107 -3.85 5.19 -7.81
CA GLY A 107 -4.14 6.23 -6.81
C GLY A 107 -4.06 7.64 -7.38
N LEU A 108 -3.04 7.93 -8.22
CA LEU A 108 -2.91 9.22 -8.89
C LEU A 108 -4.03 9.46 -9.91
N ALA A 109 -4.41 8.44 -10.70
CA ALA A 109 -5.50 8.54 -11.65
C ALA A 109 -6.83 8.86 -10.95
N LEU A 110 -7.12 8.15 -9.83
CA LEU A 110 -8.29 8.40 -8.99
C LEU A 110 -8.31 9.85 -8.47
N ALA A 111 -7.23 10.28 -7.84
CA ALA A 111 -7.15 11.62 -7.27
C ALA A 111 -7.21 12.71 -8.34
N ALA A 112 -6.51 12.52 -9.47
CA ALA A 112 -6.50 13.44 -10.60
C ALA A 112 -7.90 13.57 -11.22
N ALA A 113 -8.62 12.48 -11.43
CA ALA A 113 -9.96 12.50 -11.99
C ALA A 113 -10.93 13.33 -11.14
N VAL A 114 -10.89 13.18 -9.81
CA VAL A 114 -11.75 13.94 -8.90
C VAL A 114 -11.34 15.40 -8.80
N LYS A 115 -10.04 15.70 -8.79
CA LYS A 115 -9.50 17.06 -8.67
C LYS A 115 -9.45 17.83 -9.99
N GLY A 116 -9.78 17.19 -11.13
CA GLY A 116 -9.81 17.82 -12.44
C GLY A 116 -8.43 17.99 -13.08
N TYR A 117 -7.49 17.10 -12.80
CA TYR A 117 -6.17 17.04 -13.43
C TYR A 117 -6.11 16.02 -14.55
N ARG A 118 -5.31 16.30 -15.56
CA ARG A 118 -4.86 15.29 -16.51
C ARG A 118 -3.84 14.38 -15.80
N CYS A 119 -3.91 13.07 -16.03
CA CYS A 119 -2.96 12.12 -15.46
C CYS A 119 -2.29 11.30 -16.56
N ILE A 120 -0.97 11.26 -16.58
CA ILE A 120 -0.16 10.48 -17.50
C ILE A 120 0.68 9.50 -16.71
N CYS A 121 0.49 8.21 -16.96
CA CYS A 121 1.33 7.14 -16.41
C CYS A 121 2.30 6.67 -17.49
N VAL A 122 3.60 6.75 -17.22
CA VAL A 122 4.65 6.28 -18.10
C VAL A 122 5.13 4.92 -17.61
N MET A 123 5.15 3.92 -18.47
CA MET A 123 5.50 2.56 -18.08
C MET A 123 6.30 1.82 -19.16
N PRO A 124 7.15 0.84 -18.77
CA PRO A 124 7.89 0.05 -19.73
C PRO A 124 6.99 -0.94 -20.46
N GLU A 125 7.35 -1.31 -21.68
CA GLU A 125 6.62 -2.29 -22.55
C GLU A 125 6.45 -3.66 -21.88
N LYS A 126 7.30 -4.03 -20.92
CA LYS A 126 7.15 -5.26 -20.11
C LYS A 126 5.94 -5.23 -19.15
N ALA A 127 5.34 -4.07 -18.92
CA ALA A 127 4.11 -3.97 -18.12
C ALA A 127 2.96 -4.67 -18.86
N SER A 128 2.19 -5.49 -18.13
CA SER A 128 1.11 -6.27 -18.73
C SER A 128 0.02 -5.38 -19.34
N GLN A 129 -0.68 -5.90 -20.36
CA GLN A 129 -1.79 -5.18 -20.97
C GLN A 129 -2.90 -4.86 -19.97
N GLU A 130 -3.16 -5.77 -19.03
CA GLU A 130 -4.15 -5.59 -17.96
C GLU A 130 -3.87 -4.34 -17.11
N LYS A 131 -2.59 -4.09 -16.77
CA LYS A 131 -2.19 -2.88 -16.04
C LYS A 131 -2.40 -1.60 -16.86
N GLN A 132 -2.08 -1.65 -18.15
CA GLN A 132 -2.32 -0.53 -19.05
C GLN A 132 -3.82 -0.21 -19.16
N ASP A 133 -4.64 -1.24 -19.33
CA ASP A 133 -6.09 -1.12 -19.50
C ASP A 133 -6.76 -0.63 -18.22
N LEU A 134 -6.28 -1.08 -17.05
CA LEU A 134 -6.76 -0.59 -15.76
C LEU A 134 -6.55 0.91 -15.62
N LEU A 135 -5.35 1.41 -15.87
CA LEU A 135 -5.04 2.84 -15.75
C LEU A 135 -5.83 3.68 -16.75
N LYS A 136 -5.97 3.20 -18.00
CA LYS A 136 -6.84 3.85 -19.02
C LYS A 136 -8.29 3.89 -18.58
N ALA A 137 -8.82 2.80 -18.00
CA ALA A 137 -10.19 2.74 -17.50
C ALA A 137 -10.42 3.70 -16.31
N MET A 138 -9.38 4.01 -15.54
CA MET A 138 -9.41 5.01 -14.48
C MET A 138 -9.21 6.45 -14.98
N GLY A 139 -9.10 6.65 -16.31
CA GLY A 139 -8.99 7.97 -16.94
C GLY A 139 -7.56 8.48 -17.12
N ALA A 140 -6.53 7.68 -16.83
CA ALA A 140 -5.15 8.05 -17.08
C ALA A 140 -4.78 7.82 -18.57
N GLU A 141 -3.92 8.68 -19.10
CA GLU A 141 -3.22 8.43 -20.34
C GLU A 141 -2.00 7.52 -20.05
N VAL A 142 -1.78 6.54 -20.90
CA VAL A 142 -0.68 5.59 -20.75
C VAL A 142 0.32 5.77 -21.85
N VAL A 143 1.56 6.10 -21.49
CA VAL A 143 2.71 6.19 -22.39
C VAL A 143 3.58 4.96 -22.16
N VAL A 144 3.78 4.17 -23.20
CA VAL A 144 4.61 2.95 -23.13
C VAL A 144 5.96 3.24 -23.75
N THR A 145 7.03 2.90 -23.04
CA THR A 145 8.43 3.09 -23.45
C THR A 145 9.14 1.76 -23.56
N PRO A 146 10.27 1.68 -24.27
CA PRO A 146 11.13 0.51 -24.22
C PRO A 146 11.54 0.15 -22.78
N SER A 147 11.83 -1.14 -22.53
CA SER A 147 12.42 -1.59 -21.27
C SER A 147 13.92 -1.30 -21.31
N ALA A 148 14.28 -0.11 -20.84
CA ALA A 148 15.65 0.40 -20.82
C ALA A 148 16.14 0.64 -19.37
N PRO A 149 17.47 0.68 -19.12
CA PRO A 149 18.04 1.05 -17.81
C PRO A 149 17.56 2.43 -17.36
N PRO A 150 17.50 2.71 -16.02
CA PRO A 150 16.93 3.95 -15.48
C PRO A 150 17.58 5.24 -16.01
N ASP A 151 18.86 5.22 -16.36
CA ASP A 151 19.64 6.35 -16.86
C ASP A 151 19.55 6.53 -18.38
N ASP A 152 18.97 5.57 -19.10
CA ASP A 152 18.72 5.69 -20.54
C ASP A 152 17.66 6.76 -20.82
N PRO A 153 17.89 7.68 -21.80
CA PRO A 153 16.91 8.71 -22.17
C PRO A 153 15.52 8.18 -22.57
N GLU A 154 15.41 6.96 -23.04
CA GLU A 154 14.16 6.31 -23.42
C GLU A 154 13.56 5.46 -22.30
N SER A 155 14.19 5.42 -21.12
CA SER A 155 13.60 4.77 -19.94
C SER A 155 12.30 5.46 -19.53
N TYR A 156 11.37 4.70 -18.96
CA TYR A 156 10.10 5.28 -18.49
C TYR A 156 10.30 6.34 -17.40
N TYR A 157 11.40 6.31 -16.67
CA TYR A 157 11.77 7.36 -15.70
C TYR A 157 12.12 8.67 -16.39
N ARG A 158 13.03 8.64 -17.40
CA ARG A 158 13.49 9.83 -18.11
C ARG A 158 12.41 10.41 -19.03
N VAL A 159 11.60 9.54 -19.64
CA VAL A 159 10.44 9.99 -20.43
C VAL A 159 9.41 10.68 -19.54
N ALA A 160 9.14 10.19 -18.33
CA ALA A 160 8.24 10.87 -17.40
C ALA A 160 8.77 12.23 -16.96
N GLU A 161 10.07 12.36 -16.65
CA GLU A 161 10.71 13.63 -16.35
C GLU A 161 10.57 14.63 -17.50
N ARG A 162 10.95 14.22 -18.69
CA ARG A 162 10.83 15.05 -19.91
C ARG A 162 9.41 15.52 -20.15
N LEU A 163 8.41 14.62 -20.06
CA LEU A 163 7.01 14.99 -20.23
C LEU A 163 6.51 15.98 -19.16
N ALA A 164 6.93 15.82 -17.92
CA ALA A 164 6.57 16.75 -16.84
C ALA A 164 7.17 18.16 -17.07
N GLU A 165 8.37 18.25 -17.66
CA GLU A 165 9.02 19.53 -18.00
C GLU A 165 8.43 20.18 -19.25
N GLU A 166 8.16 19.39 -20.31
CA GLU A 166 7.69 19.89 -21.61
C GLU A 166 6.20 20.29 -21.60
N ILE A 167 5.38 19.63 -20.78
CA ILE A 167 3.95 19.91 -20.72
C ILE A 167 3.70 21.15 -19.84
N PRO A 168 3.05 22.20 -20.36
CA PRO A 168 2.70 23.37 -19.55
C PRO A 168 1.85 22.97 -18.35
N GLY A 169 2.33 23.27 -17.12
CA GLY A 169 1.69 22.87 -15.87
C GLY A 169 1.87 21.37 -15.55
N GLY A 170 2.88 20.74 -16.12
CA GLY A 170 3.31 19.37 -15.79
C GLY A 170 3.91 19.32 -14.38
N TYR A 171 3.60 18.27 -13.65
CA TYR A 171 4.10 17.97 -12.32
C TYR A 171 4.37 16.47 -12.17
N LYS A 172 5.59 16.12 -11.73
CA LYS A 172 5.98 14.75 -11.39
C LYS A 172 5.92 14.57 -9.86
N PRO A 173 4.98 13.77 -9.34
CA PRO A 173 4.90 13.47 -7.91
C PRO A 173 6.18 12.89 -7.31
N GLY A 174 6.79 11.90 -7.97
CA GLY A 174 8.05 11.30 -7.53
C GLY A 174 7.92 10.50 -6.24
N GLN A 175 7.29 9.34 -6.30
CA GLN A 175 6.95 8.55 -5.11
C GLN A 175 8.15 8.11 -4.25
N TYR A 176 9.36 8.02 -4.81
CA TYR A 176 10.56 7.56 -4.11
C TYR A 176 11.28 8.65 -3.32
N GLU A 177 11.20 9.89 -3.81
CA GLU A 177 11.89 11.06 -3.26
C GLU A 177 10.97 12.05 -2.56
N ASN A 178 9.66 12.00 -2.81
CA ASN A 178 8.71 12.99 -2.30
C ASN A 178 8.38 12.77 -0.81
N PRO A 179 8.70 13.71 0.09
CA PRO A 179 8.43 13.58 1.51
C PRO A 179 6.93 13.58 1.85
N ALA A 180 6.05 13.96 0.91
CA ALA A 180 4.61 13.84 1.08
C ALA A 180 4.15 12.37 1.12
N ASN A 181 4.94 11.42 0.59
CA ASN A 181 4.66 10.01 0.69
C ASN A 181 4.72 9.51 2.15
N PRO A 182 5.84 9.59 2.89
CA PRO A 182 5.83 9.23 4.31
C PRO A 182 4.92 10.13 5.15
N LEU A 183 4.74 11.41 4.79
CA LEU A 183 3.83 12.31 5.49
C LEU A 183 2.37 11.81 5.46
N ALA A 184 1.91 11.25 4.33
CA ALA A 184 0.58 10.64 4.23
C ALA A 184 0.34 9.60 5.32
N HIS A 185 1.33 8.76 5.57
CA HIS A 185 1.25 7.67 6.55
C HIS A 185 1.43 8.16 7.99
N TYR A 186 2.29 9.16 8.19
CA TYR A 186 2.46 9.83 9.48
C TYR A 186 1.15 10.50 9.94
N GLU A 187 0.44 11.17 9.04
CA GLU A 187 -0.79 11.89 9.37
C GLU A 187 -2.04 11.00 9.39
N THR A 188 -2.02 9.81 8.76
CA THR A 188 -3.20 8.96 8.65
C THR A 188 -3.00 7.55 9.19
N THR A 189 -2.15 6.73 8.58
CA THR A 189 -1.98 5.31 8.94
C THR A 189 -1.49 5.13 10.37
N GLY A 190 -0.50 5.91 10.80
CA GLY A 190 0.02 5.88 12.17
C GLY A 190 -1.05 6.20 13.22
N PRO A 191 -1.74 7.35 13.15
CA PRO A 191 -2.85 7.70 14.03
C PRO A 191 -4.00 6.69 14.03
N GLU A 192 -4.34 6.13 12.86
CA GLU A 192 -5.36 5.09 12.75
C GLU A 192 -4.97 3.85 13.54
N LEU A 193 -3.76 3.33 13.35
CA LEU A 193 -3.26 2.16 14.05
C LEU A 193 -3.22 2.36 15.56
N TRP A 194 -2.70 3.50 16.01
CA TRP A 194 -2.66 3.84 17.43
C TRP A 194 -4.05 3.85 18.05
N ARG A 195 -5.00 4.51 17.41
CA ARG A 195 -6.39 4.58 17.86
C ARG A 195 -7.07 3.20 17.83
N GLN A 196 -6.93 2.47 16.72
CA GLN A 196 -7.60 1.18 16.50
C GLN A 196 -7.12 0.08 17.46
N THR A 197 -5.85 0.16 17.88
CA THR A 197 -5.29 -0.76 18.89
C THR A 197 -5.42 -0.23 20.32
N ALA A 198 -6.03 0.95 20.50
CA ALA A 198 -6.11 1.64 21.78
C ALA A 198 -4.71 1.82 22.43
N GLY A 199 -3.70 2.13 21.61
CA GLY A 199 -2.31 2.30 22.04
C GLY A 199 -1.59 1.02 22.46
N ARG A 200 -2.16 -0.16 22.20
CA ARG A 200 -1.59 -1.45 22.63
C ARG A 200 -0.70 -2.12 21.58
N ILE A 201 -0.54 -1.50 20.41
CA ILE A 201 0.34 -2.02 19.37
C ILE A 201 1.78 -2.15 19.91
N THR A 202 2.39 -3.34 19.72
CA THR A 202 3.77 -3.61 20.12
C THR A 202 4.70 -3.76 18.93
N HIS A 203 4.17 -4.25 17.79
CA HIS A 203 4.93 -4.44 16.56
C HIS A 203 4.12 -3.95 15.36
N PHE A 204 4.76 -3.16 14.51
CA PHE A 204 4.24 -2.77 13.20
C PHE A 204 5.09 -3.43 12.11
N VAL A 205 4.44 -4.18 11.22
CA VAL A 205 5.11 -4.93 10.15
C VAL A 205 4.62 -4.44 8.80
N ALA A 206 5.53 -4.11 7.90
CA ALA A 206 5.18 -3.67 6.55
C ALA A 206 6.24 -4.08 5.53
N GLY A 207 5.81 -4.39 4.30
CA GLY A 207 6.70 -4.56 3.16
C GLY A 207 7.43 -3.26 2.84
N MET A 208 8.69 -3.36 2.44
CA MET A 208 9.55 -2.25 2.03
C MET A 208 9.56 -2.13 0.49
N GLY A 209 9.47 -0.93 -0.02
CA GLY A 209 9.57 -0.52 -1.42
C GLY A 209 9.91 0.96 -1.42
N THR A 210 9.00 1.87 -1.78
CA THR A 210 9.24 3.34 -1.63
C THR A 210 9.53 3.78 -0.20
N CYS A 211 9.37 2.92 0.78
CA CYS A 211 9.53 3.13 2.22
C CYS A 211 8.61 4.17 2.86
N GLY A 212 7.73 4.84 2.11
CA GLY A 212 6.83 5.85 2.66
C GLY A 212 5.94 5.30 3.78
N THR A 213 5.36 4.12 3.60
CA THR A 213 4.48 3.47 4.57
C THR A 213 5.19 3.17 5.89
N ILE A 214 6.34 2.48 5.83
CA ILE A 214 7.06 2.05 7.03
C ILE A 214 7.66 3.25 7.77
N THR A 215 8.25 4.19 7.04
CA THR A 215 8.86 5.39 7.60
C THR A 215 7.82 6.29 8.27
N GLY A 216 6.75 6.65 7.57
CA GLY A 216 5.74 7.56 8.09
C GLY A 216 4.98 6.98 9.27
N THR A 217 4.50 5.75 9.13
CA THR A 217 3.79 5.04 10.21
C THR A 217 4.69 4.78 11.41
N GLY A 218 5.92 4.29 11.16
CA GLY A 218 6.87 3.96 12.22
C GLY A 218 7.30 5.19 13.02
N ARG A 219 7.56 6.32 12.37
CA ARG A 219 7.85 7.60 13.06
C ARG A 219 6.72 7.98 14.02
N TYR A 220 5.48 7.99 13.53
CA TYR A 220 4.33 8.32 14.38
C TYR A 220 4.20 7.36 15.56
N LEU A 221 4.29 6.05 15.34
CA LEU A 221 4.14 5.05 16.40
C LEU A 221 5.24 5.16 17.45
N LYS A 222 6.50 5.37 17.05
CA LYS A 222 7.63 5.56 17.97
C LYS A 222 7.55 6.87 18.77
N GLU A 223 6.95 7.90 18.22
CA GLU A 223 6.66 9.15 18.96
C GLU A 223 5.59 8.94 20.05
N GLN A 224 4.61 8.05 19.79
CA GLN A 224 3.60 7.71 20.81
C GLN A 224 4.16 6.75 21.86
N ASN A 225 4.94 5.76 21.44
CA ASN A 225 5.61 4.80 22.31
C ASN A 225 6.92 4.31 21.65
N PRO A 226 8.09 4.70 22.17
CA PRO A 226 9.39 4.33 21.59
C PRO A 226 9.69 2.81 21.66
N ASP A 227 8.95 2.05 22.47
CA ASP A 227 9.13 0.60 22.59
C ASP A 227 8.45 -0.18 21.44
N VAL A 228 7.61 0.47 20.64
CA VAL A 228 7.00 -0.16 19.45
C VAL A 228 8.11 -0.57 18.48
N LYS A 229 8.12 -1.86 18.11
CA LYS A 229 9.02 -2.40 17.11
C LYS A 229 8.48 -2.20 15.71
N VAL A 230 9.31 -1.67 14.83
CA VAL A 230 9.00 -1.47 13.40
C VAL A 230 9.81 -2.49 12.60
N VAL A 231 9.11 -3.42 11.97
CA VAL A 231 9.70 -4.55 11.25
C VAL A 231 9.46 -4.36 9.75
N GLY A 232 10.52 -4.19 9.00
CA GLY A 232 10.51 -4.21 7.55
C GLY A 232 10.45 -5.65 7.03
N VAL A 233 9.71 -5.87 5.95
CA VAL A 233 9.74 -7.16 5.24
C VAL A 233 10.17 -6.90 3.81
N ASP A 234 11.17 -7.66 3.38
CA ASP A 234 11.88 -7.43 2.13
C ASP A 234 11.96 -8.72 1.32
N PRO A 235 11.78 -8.70 -0.01
CA PRO A 235 11.96 -9.90 -0.80
C PRO A 235 13.45 -10.27 -0.90
N GLU A 236 13.73 -11.57 -0.96
CA GLU A 236 15.07 -12.06 -1.29
C GLU A 236 15.50 -11.49 -2.64
N GLY A 237 16.72 -10.92 -2.68
CA GLY A 237 17.25 -10.22 -3.85
C GLY A 237 17.06 -8.70 -3.84
N SER A 238 16.44 -8.13 -2.81
CA SER A 238 16.31 -6.67 -2.64
C SER A 238 17.42 -6.11 -1.74
N ILE A 239 17.74 -4.84 -1.94
CA ILE A 239 18.85 -4.14 -1.27
C ILE A 239 18.67 -3.96 0.25
N PHE A 240 17.44 -3.97 0.77
CA PHE A 240 17.21 -3.62 2.18
C PHE A 240 17.64 -4.72 3.14
N SER A 241 17.52 -5.99 2.71
CA SER A 241 17.90 -7.14 3.53
C SER A 241 19.34 -7.58 3.29
N ASP A 242 19.81 -7.55 2.03
CA ASP A 242 21.20 -7.90 1.67
C ASP A 242 21.67 -7.04 0.47
N PRO A 243 22.42 -5.97 0.73
CA PRO A 243 22.91 -5.09 -0.35
C PRO A 243 24.00 -5.74 -1.22
N ASP A 244 24.59 -6.86 -0.79
CA ASP A 244 25.64 -7.57 -1.53
C ASP A 244 25.06 -8.67 -2.44
N ASP A 245 23.77 -9.03 -2.30
CA ASP A 245 23.08 -10.06 -3.09
C ASP A 245 21.80 -9.53 -3.75
N VAL A 246 21.91 -8.49 -4.58
CA VAL A 246 20.78 -7.90 -5.29
C VAL A 246 20.52 -8.65 -6.60
N HIS A 247 19.33 -9.26 -6.71
CA HIS A 247 18.91 -10.03 -7.89
C HIS A 247 17.39 -9.97 -8.11
N ALA A 248 16.91 -10.53 -9.22
CA ALA A 248 15.48 -10.48 -9.57
C ALA A 248 14.64 -11.40 -8.67
N TYR A 249 13.46 -10.93 -8.31
CA TYR A 249 12.38 -11.63 -7.60
C TYR A 249 11.04 -11.41 -8.31
N ALA A 250 10.03 -12.21 -7.97
CA ALA A 250 8.73 -12.20 -8.65
C ALA A 250 7.64 -11.46 -7.87
N VAL A 251 7.80 -11.21 -6.57
CA VAL A 251 6.85 -10.40 -5.78
C VAL A 251 6.87 -8.96 -6.27
N GLU A 252 5.68 -8.43 -6.59
CA GLU A 252 5.53 -7.08 -7.14
C GLU A 252 5.18 -6.04 -6.07
N GLY A 253 5.66 -4.81 -6.25
CA GLY A 253 5.30 -3.63 -5.45
C GLY A 253 6.05 -3.49 -4.13
N VAL A 254 7.08 -4.29 -3.93
CA VAL A 254 8.03 -4.30 -2.81
C VAL A 254 9.43 -4.61 -3.31
N GLY A 255 10.41 -4.32 -2.48
CA GLY A 255 11.83 -4.49 -2.81
C GLY A 255 12.32 -3.42 -3.79
N GLU A 256 13.61 -3.12 -3.75
CA GLU A 256 14.28 -2.17 -4.65
C GLU A 256 15.73 -2.62 -4.86
N ASP A 257 16.39 -2.05 -5.88
CA ASP A 257 17.82 -2.17 -6.14
C ASP A 257 18.60 -0.89 -5.75
N PHE A 258 17.93 0.07 -5.11
CA PHE A 258 18.48 1.31 -4.57
C PHE A 258 17.77 1.71 -3.28
N TYR A 259 18.37 2.58 -2.47
CA TYR A 259 17.71 3.14 -1.28
C TYR A 259 16.90 4.39 -1.66
N PRO A 260 15.55 4.37 -1.55
CA PRO A 260 14.72 5.55 -1.74
C PRO A 260 15.05 6.67 -0.73
N GLU A 261 14.88 7.94 -1.12
CA GLU A 261 15.07 9.07 -0.18
C GLU A 261 14.06 9.04 0.99
N ASN A 262 12.91 8.40 0.79
CA ASN A 262 11.91 8.19 1.83
C ASN A 262 12.28 7.10 2.85
N HIS A 263 13.36 6.35 2.65
CA HIS A 263 13.85 5.35 3.58
C HIS A 263 14.52 6.00 4.78
N ASP A 264 14.03 5.69 5.98
CA ASP A 264 14.63 6.10 7.24
C ASP A 264 15.03 4.86 8.06
N GLY A 265 16.28 4.44 7.91
CA GLY A 265 16.84 3.29 8.62
C GLY A 265 16.83 3.44 10.15
N GLY A 266 16.70 4.67 10.67
CA GLY A 266 16.59 4.92 12.11
C GLY A 266 15.21 4.58 12.68
N VAL A 267 14.21 4.40 11.82
CA VAL A 267 12.84 4.03 12.22
C VAL A 267 12.65 2.51 12.25
N VAL A 268 13.33 1.78 11.37
CA VAL A 268 13.21 0.32 11.21
C VAL A 268 14.12 -0.39 12.23
N ASP A 269 13.54 -1.23 13.08
CA ASP A 269 14.29 -1.98 14.10
C ASP A 269 14.87 -3.29 13.56
N GLU A 270 14.17 -3.91 12.59
CA GLU A 270 14.52 -5.21 12.03
C GLU A 270 14.03 -5.30 10.58
N VAL A 271 14.77 -6.00 9.73
CA VAL A 271 14.35 -6.37 8.37
C VAL A 271 14.30 -7.89 8.27
N ILE A 272 13.16 -8.43 7.85
CA ILE A 272 12.94 -9.86 7.65
C ILE A 272 12.90 -10.13 6.15
N GLN A 273 13.83 -10.95 5.66
CA GLN A 273 13.85 -11.41 4.28
C GLN A 273 12.87 -12.58 4.07
N VAL A 274 12.14 -12.54 2.94
CA VAL A 274 11.16 -13.57 2.56
C VAL A 274 11.28 -13.88 1.08
N ASP A 275 11.33 -15.15 0.71
CA ASP A 275 11.39 -15.56 -0.68
C ASP A 275 10.01 -15.52 -1.39
N ASP A 276 10.03 -15.65 -2.72
CA ASP A 276 8.82 -15.63 -3.56
C ASP A 276 7.87 -16.80 -3.25
N ARG A 277 8.40 -17.99 -2.95
CA ARG A 277 7.63 -19.19 -2.66
C ARG A 277 6.81 -19.00 -1.38
N GLU A 278 7.44 -18.58 -0.29
CA GLU A 278 6.76 -18.34 0.98
C GLU A 278 5.71 -17.22 0.82
N SER A 279 6.06 -16.16 0.08
CA SER A 279 5.19 -15.03 -0.20
C SER A 279 3.89 -15.46 -0.89
N PHE A 280 3.99 -16.27 -1.95
CA PHE A 280 2.81 -16.67 -2.71
C PHE A 280 2.00 -17.74 -1.98
N LEU A 281 2.64 -18.69 -1.30
CA LEU A 281 1.94 -19.67 -0.49
C LEU A 281 1.15 -19.01 0.65
N MET A 282 1.72 -18.01 1.32
CA MET A 282 1.01 -17.26 2.36
C MET A 282 -0.13 -16.42 1.77
N THR A 283 0.01 -15.88 0.55
CA THR A 283 -1.07 -15.16 -0.14
C THR A 283 -2.29 -16.06 -0.35
N HIS A 284 -2.07 -17.32 -0.78
CA HIS A 284 -3.13 -18.32 -0.90
C HIS A 284 -3.75 -18.65 0.47
N ARG A 285 -2.93 -18.82 1.51
CA ARG A 285 -3.40 -19.09 2.88
C ARG A 285 -4.28 -17.95 3.41
N LEU A 286 -3.87 -16.68 3.21
CA LEU A 286 -4.69 -15.53 3.62
C LEU A 286 -6.08 -15.58 2.99
N MET A 287 -6.19 -15.97 1.71
CA MET A 287 -7.49 -16.16 1.08
C MET A 287 -8.25 -17.35 1.65
N CYS A 288 -7.63 -18.51 1.78
CA CYS A 288 -8.31 -19.74 2.17
C CYS A 288 -8.62 -19.80 3.67
N GLU A 289 -7.72 -19.30 4.52
CA GLU A 289 -7.86 -19.32 5.97
C GLU A 289 -8.66 -18.14 6.49
N GLU A 290 -8.41 -16.92 5.99
CA GLU A 290 -8.98 -15.68 6.54
C GLU A 290 -10.00 -14.98 5.61
N GLY A 291 -10.13 -15.43 4.35
CA GLY A 291 -11.01 -14.80 3.37
C GLY A 291 -10.45 -13.49 2.81
N LEU A 292 -9.16 -13.20 2.99
CA LEU A 292 -8.49 -11.99 2.53
C LEU A 292 -7.90 -12.21 1.13
N PHE A 293 -8.56 -11.65 0.12
CA PHE A 293 -8.11 -11.73 -1.27
C PHE A 293 -7.14 -10.59 -1.58
N VAL A 294 -5.85 -10.86 -1.40
CA VAL A 294 -4.75 -9.86 -1.38
C VAL A 294 -3.66 -10.19 -2.39
N GLY A 295 -2.78 -9.23 -2.69
CA GLY A 295 -1.62 -9.42 -3.57
C GLY A 295 -0.44 -10.15 -2.95
N GLY A 296 0.58 -10.50 -3.77
CA GLY A 296 1.77 -11.24 -3.33
C GLY A 296 2.57 -10.56 -2.23
N SER A 297 2.71 -9.25 -2.29
CA SER A 297 3.38 -8.46 -1.25
C SER A 297 2.68 -8.50 0.11
N CYS A 298 1.37 -8.77 0.12
CA CYS A 298 0.63 -9.00 1.37
C CYS A 298 1.00 -10.34 2.01
N GLY A 299 1.16 -11.39 1.18
CA GLY A 299 1.65 -12.69 1.65
C GLY A 299 3.06 -12.58 2.22
N MET A 300 3.95 -11.89 1.52
CA MET A 300 5.30 -11.58 2.00
C MET A 300 5.28 -10.89 3.36
N ALA A 301 4.52 -9.80 3.49
CA ALA A 301 4.38 -9.07 4.74
C ALA A 301 3.81 -9.94 5.87
N ALA A 302 2.84 -10.83 5.55
CA ALA A 302 2.25 -11.74 6.52
C ALA A 302 3.23 -12.83 6.99
N VAL A 303 4.10 -13.36 6.12
CA VAL A 303 5.20 -14.25 6.52
C VAL A 303 6.11 -13.54 7.52
N GLY A 304 6.53 -12.30 7.21
CA GLY A 304 7.33 -11.49 8.12
C GLY A 304 6.64 -11.27 9.46
N ALA A 305 5.34 -10.99 9.45
CA ALA A 305 4.55 -10.80 10.67
C ALA A 305 4.43 -12.08 11.52
N VAL A 306 4.24 -13.23 10.87
CA VAL A 306 4.27 -14.54 11.55
C VAL A 306 5.63 -14.77 12.22
N ARG A 307 6.73 -14.51 11.51
CA ARG A 307 8.09 -14.64 12.06
C ARG A 307 8.32 -13.70 13.24
N ALA A 308 7.94 -12.43 13.10
CA ALA A 308 8.06 -11.44 14.17
C ALA A 308 7.18 -11.78 15.40
N ALA A 309 6.04 -12.43 15.20
CA ALA A 309 5.12 -12.80 16.28
C ALA A 309 5.52 -14.08 17.04
N LYS A 310 6.38 -14.93 16.47
CA LYS A 310 6.80 -16.18 17.11
C LYS A 310 7.55 -15.92 18.42
N GLY A 311 7.07 -16.57 19.47
CA GLY A 311 7.67 -16.45 20.82
C GLY A 311 7.30 -15.19 21.60
N LEU A 312 6.50 -14.29 21.04
CA LEU A 312 6.02 -13.12 21.78
C LEU A 312 5.00 -13.51 22.85
N PRO A 313 4.92 -12.75 23.95
CA PRO A 313 3.94 -12.98 25.00
C PRO A 313 2.50 -12.76 24.48
N GLY A 314 1.51 -13.37 25.16
CA GLY A 314 0.11 -13.38 24.70
C GLY A 314 -0.59 -12.02 24.75
N ASP A 315 -0.02 -11.02 25.40
CA ASP A 315 -0.50 -9.63 25.43
C ASP A 315 0.12 -8.75 24.31
N ALA A 316 1.08 -9.29 23.55
CA ALA A 316 1.64 -8.58 22.41
C ALA A 316 0.61 -8.41 21.28
N VAL A 317 0.66 -7.26 20.63
CA VAL A 317 -0.21 -6.91 19.49
C VAL A 317 0.67 -6.59 18.28
N VAL A 318 0.64 -7.47 17.30
CA VAL A 318 1.38 -7.35 16.05
C VAL A 318 0.41 -6.90 14.95
N VAL A 319 0.71 -5.81 14.27
CA VAL A 319 -0.10 -5.33 13.14
C VAL A 319 0.72 -5.41 11.86
N VAL A 320 0.22 -6.18 10.89
CA VAL A 320 0.78 -6.23 9.53
C VAL A 320 -0.07 -5.41 8.57
N LEU A 321 0.58 -4.60 7.73
CA LEU A 321 -0.11 -3.86 6.68
C LEU A 321 -0.18 -4.72 5.41
N LEU A 322 -1.41 -4.92 4.90
CA LEU A 322 -1.69 -5.63 3.65
C LEU A 322 -2.02 -4.59 2.56
N PRO A 323 -1.07 -4.30 1.65
CA PRO A 323 -1.12 -3.10 0.82
C PRO A 323 -2.18 -3.09 -0.27
N ASP A 324 -2.54 -4.23 -0.87
CA ASP A 324 -3.41 -4.23 -2.05
C ASP A 324 -4.27 -5.48 -2.25
N THR A 325 -5.14 -5.41 -3.26
CA THR A 325 -6.08 -6.48 -3.62
C THR A 325 -5.44 -7.56 -4.51
N GLY A 326 -5.85 -8.81 -4.31
CA GLY A 326 -5.50 -9.94 -5.17
C GLY A 326 -6.09 -9.88 -6.59
N ARG A 327 -7.07 -9.00 -6.84
CA ARG A 327 -7.76 -8.89 -8.14
C ARG A 327 -6.82 -8.57 -9.29
N ASN A 328 -5.72 -7.85 -9.02
CA ASN A 328 -4.73 -7.47 -10.02
C ASN A 328 -3.73 -8.59 -10.35
N TYR A 329 -3.81 -9.75 -9.68
CA TYR A 329 -2.81 -10.82 -9.74
C TYR A 329 -3.40 -12.20 -10.03
N VAL A 330 -4.65 -12.26 -10.53
CA VAL A 330 -5.36 -13.53 -10.79
C VAL A 330 -4.61 -14.39 -11.83
N SER A 331 -4.02 -13.77 -12.85
CA SER A 331 -3.24 -14.46 -13.87
C SER A 331 -1.81 -14.86 -13.41
N LYS A 332 -1.38 -14.42 -12.23
CA LYS A 332 -0.03 -14.65 -11.66
C LYS A 332 -0.11 -15.42 -10.34
N VAL A 333 -0.18 -14.73 -9.23
CA VAL A 333 -0.12 -15.30 -7.88
C VAL A 333 -1.23 -16.34 -7.63
N PHE A 334 -2.40 -16.19 -8.28
CA PHE A 334 -3.51 -17.14 -8.18
C PHE A 334 -3.60 -18.13 -9.35
N ASN A 335 -2.54 -18.22 -10.15
CA ASN A 335 -2.38 -19.20 -11.21
C ASN A 335 -1.26 -20.18 -10.81
N ASP A 336 -1.61 -21.41 -10.43
CA ASP A 336 -0.66 -22.42 -9.95
C ASP A 336 0.48 -22.65 -10.93
N GLY A 337 0.19 -22.70 -12.24
CA GLY A 337 1.22 -22.85 -13.27
C GLY A 337 2.21 -21.70 -13.32
N TRP A 338 1.74 -20.48 -13.10
CA TRP A 338 2.61 -19.30 -13.02
C TRP A 338 3.47 -19.31 -11.75
N VAL A 339 2.87 -19.66 -10.60
CA VAL A 339 3.59 -19.73 -9.32
C VAL A 339 4.67 -20.80 -9.39
N LEU A 340 4.37 -22.01 -9.90
CA LEU A 340 5.34 -23.09 -10.10
C LEU A 340 6.52 -22.67 -10.99
N ALA A 341 6.26 -21.85 -12.01
CA ALA A 341 7.30 -21.41 -12.95
C ALA A 341 8.17 -20.27 -12.43
N ASN A 342 7.70 -19.48 -11.42
CA ASN A 342 8.33 -18.22 -11.06
C ASN A 342 8.72 -18.08 -9.58
N SER A 343 8.42 -19.06 -8.72
CA SER A 343 8.66 -18.89 -7.28
C SER A 343 9.49 -20.01 -6.61
N GLY A 344 9.88 -21.03 -7.36
CA GLY A 344 10.49 -22.22 -6.77
C GLY A 344 9.52 -23.11 -5.98
N ALA A 345 8.22 -22.82 -6.03
CA ALA A 345 7.19 -23.70 -5.46
C ALA A 345 7.14 -25.04 -6.21
N THR A 346 6.68 -26.08 -5.52
CA THR A 346 6.53 -27.44 -6.07
C THR A 346 5.05 -27.83 -6.09
N PRO A 347 4.63 -28.82 -6.91
CA PRO A 347 3.26 -29.31 -6.90
C PRO A 347 2.77 -29.76 -5.51
N GLU A 348 3.66 -30.30 -4.69
CA GLU A 348 3.37 -30.75 -3.33
C GLU A 348 2.96 -29.59 -2.39
N ASP A 349 3.39 -28.39 -2.68
CA ASP A 349 3.00 -27.20 -1.91
C ASP A 349 1.50 -26.89 -2.06
N PHE A 350 0.91 -27.26 -3.19
CA PHE A 350 -0.52 -27.08 -3.49
C PHE A 350 -1.38 -28.28 -3.09
N GLU A 351 -0.78 -29.44 -2.79
CA GLU A 351 -1.50 -30.63 -2.32
C GLU A 351 -1.92 -30.53 -0.86
N LYS A 352 -1.24 -29.70 -0.07
CA LYS A 352 -1.66 -29.41 1.32
C LYS A 352 -2.98 -28.65 1.26
N PRO A 353 -4.01 -29.11 1.99
CA PRO A 353 -5.34 -28.54 1.84
C PRO A 353 -5.32 -27.08 2.25
N TYR A 354 -5.30 -26.16 1.29
CA TYR A 354 -5.73 -24.78 1.51
C TYR A 354 -7.23 -24.72 1.90
N ARG A 355 -7.90 -25.89 1.95
CA ARG A 355 -9.28 -26.08 2.39
C ARG A 355 -9.26 -26.72 3.77
N VAL A 356 -9.23 -25.91 4.81
CA VAL A 356 -9.63 -26.39 6.15
C VAL A 356 -11.15 -26.50 6.17
N PHE A 357 -11.71 -27.35 5.30
CA PHE A 357 -12.99 -27.96 5.58
C PHE A 357 -12.65 -29.24 6.34
N GLU A 358 -12.59 -29.17 7.67
CA GLU A 358 -12.83 -30.35 8.45
C GLU A 358 -14.20 -30.89 8.02
N GLU A 359 -14.21 -31.99 7.26
CA GLU A 359 -15.40 -32.76 7.05
C GLU A 359 -15.90 -33.19 8.43
N GLY A 360 -17.00 -32.62 8.88
CA GLY A 360 -17.74 -33.06 10.03
C GLY A 360 -17.54 -32.29 11.34
N LYS A 361 -17.92 -31.02 11.37
CA LYS A 361 -18.53 -30.40 12.56
C LYS A 361 -19.58 -29.39 12.14
#